data_1983cc87c4385e034b34c15da565e12a
#
_entry.id   1983cc87c4385e034b34c15da565e12a
#
_cell.length_a   1.000
_cell.length_b   1.000
_cell.length_c   1.000
_cell.angle_alpha   90.00
_cell.angle_beta   90.00
_cell.angle_gamma   90.00
#
_symmetry.space_group_name_H-M   'P 1'
#
loop_
_entity.id
_entity.type
_entity.pdbx_description
1 polymer ?
#
loop_
_entity_poly.entity_id
_entity_poly.type
_entity_poly.pdbx_seq_one_letter_code
_entity_poly.pdbx_strand_id
1 'polypeptide(L)'
;MRITLKIATSLDGRIGTSTGESQWITGPESRLQGHRLRAQHDAVLVGVETVLADDPRLTVRLPDGETGADPLRVVLDSKLRTPPFARLAKPGTLILTTRSVIPVGEAEVLRVAGDTTNRPAIQAVLDTLNSRGVSSLMIEGGGRVAACFIAAGVVDAIEWFRAPILLGGDGRPGVAALSLARLAHAPRYRRLAAEPLGDDLWERYERD
;
A
#
# COMPACT_ATOMS: atom_id res chain seq x y z
N MET A 1 3.54 -6.88 14.99
CA MET A 1 2.64 -6.63 13.83
C MET A 1 3.29 -7.21 12.59
N ARG A 2 2.57 -8.05 11.82
CA ARG A 2 3.02 -8.56 10.52
C ARG A 2 2.73 -7.52 9.42
N ILE A 3 3.72 -7.22 8.59
CA ILE A 3 3.59 -6.21 7.54
C ILE A 3 3.73 -6.86 6.17
N THR A 4 2.66 -6.81 5.39
CA THR A 4 2.59 -7.34 4.02
C THR A 4 2.55 -6.19 3.03
N LEU A 5 3.43 -6.19 2.04
CA LEU A 5 3.39 -5.27 0.92
C LEU A 5 2.69 -5.95 -0.27
N LYS A 6 1.53 -5.46 -0.65
CA LYS A 6 0.83 -5.89 -1.85
C LYS A 6 1.14 -4.93 -3.00
N ILE A 7 1.66 -5.44 -4.10
CA ILE A 7 1.98 -4.66 -5.31
C ILE A 7 1.29 -5.30 -6.53
N ALA A 8 0.73 -4.47 -7.41
CA ALA A 8 0.23 -4.87 -8.72
C ALA A 8 0.96 -4.06 -9.79
N THR A 9 1.69 -4.73 -10.68
CA THR A 9 2.57 -4.08 -11.66
C THR A 9 2.42 -4.66 -13.06
N SER A 10 2.90 -3.90 -14.04
CA SER A 10 3.29 -4.41 -15.35
C SER A 10 4.47 -5.41 -15.25
N LEU A 11 4.82 -6.07 -16.35
CA LEU A 11 5.95 -6.99 -16.46
C LEU A 11 7.28 -6.30 -16.10
N ASP A 12 7.43 -5.03 -16.45
CA ASP A 12 8.59 -4.18 -16.16
C ASP A 12 8.48 -3.39 -14.84
N GLY A 13 7.56 -3.79 -13.94
CA GLY A 13 7.50 -3.30 -12.56
C GLY A 13 6.88 -1.91 -12.38
N ARG A 14 5.98 -1.49 -13.27
CA ARG A 14 5.31 -0.19 -13.20
C ARG A 14 3.89 -0.32 -12.64
N ILE A 15 3.47 0.68 -11.87
CA ILE A 15 2.11 0.78 -11.27
C ILE A 15 1.25 1.83 -11.97
N GLY A 16 1.68 2.36 -13.08
CA GLY A 16 0.96 3.34 -13.88
C GLY A 16 1.84 3.95 -14.96
N THR A 17 1.22 4.59 -15.92
CA THR A 17 1.90 5.33 -16.98
C THR A 17 2.60 6.58 -16.42
N SER A 18 3.40 7.26 -17.23
CA SER A 18 4.03 8.54 -16.90
C SER A 18 3.00 9.63 -16.56
N THR A 19 1.84 9.61 -17.21
CA THR A 19 0.72 10.54 -16.94
C THR A 19 -0.09 10.17 -15.71
N GLY A 20 0.07 8.92 -15.19
CA GLY A 20 -0.57 8.45 -13.97
C GLY A 20 -1.78 7.56 -14.15
N GLU A 21 -2.11 7.17 -15.38
CA GLU A 21 -3.13 6.15 -15.61
C GLU A 21 -2.67 4.81 -15.00
N SER A 22 -3.49 4.23 -14.12
CA SER A 22 -3.17 3.01 -13.33
C SER A 22 -4.26 1.94 -13.40
N GLN A 23 -5.43 2.24 -13.96
CA GLN A 23 -6.59 1.35 -13.97
C GLN A 23 -6.89 0.84 -15.38
N TRP A 24 -6.87 -0.49 -15.63
CA TRP A 24 -6.47 -1.55 -14.72
C TRP A 24 -5.22 -2.23 -15.26
N ILE A 25 -4.18 -2.35 -14.46
CA ILE A 25 -2.94 -3.05 -14.87
C ILE A 25 -3.16 -4.56 -14.79
N THR A 26 -3.74 -5.06 -13.69
CA THR A 26 -3.96 -6.49 -13.45
C THR A 26 -5.42 -6.89 -13.69
N GLY A 27 -5.62 -8.17 -13.99
CA GLY A 27 -6.91 -8.77 -14.29
C GLY A 27 -7.90 -8.82 -13.11
N PRO A 28 -9.15 -9.24 -13.36
CA PRO A 28 -10.19 -9.30 -12.32
C PRO A 28 -9.86 -10.32 -11.22
N GLU A 29 -9.23 -11.44 -11.55
CA GLU A 29 -8.81 -12.47 -10.58
C GLU A 29 -7.81 -11.91 -9.58
N SER A 30 -6.80 -11.19 -10.05
CA SER A 30 -5.81 -10.50 -9.22
C SER A 30 -6.46 -9.45 -8.30
N ARG A 31 -7.44 -8.71 -8.82
CA ARG A 31 -8.20 -7.74 -8.02
C ARG A 31 -9.04 -8.42 -6.95
N LEU A 32 -9.69 -9.55 -7.27
CA LEU A 32 -10.43 -10.35 -6.29
C LEU A 32 -9.50 -10.90 -5.20
N GLN A 33 -8.33 -11.42 -5.58
CA GLN A 33 -7.34 -11.88 -4.61
C GLN A 33 -6.85 -10.73 -3.71
N GLY A 34 -6.72 -9.51 -4.25
CA GLY A 34 -6.45 -8.30 -3.46
C GLY A 34 -7.53 -8.03 -2.41
N HIS A 35 -8.81 -8.29 -2.70
CA HIS A 35 -9.88 -8.19 -1.72
C HIS A 35 -9.82 -9.28 -0.64
N ARG A 36 -9.45 -10.51 -1.01
CA ARG A 36 -9.23 -11.60 -0.04
C ARG A 36 -8.06 -11.29 0.90
N LEU A 37 -6.96 -10.77 0.37
CA LEU A 37 -5.84 -10.30 1.19
C LEU A 37 -6.27 -9.19 2.14
N ARG A 38 -7.08 -8.24 1.67
CA ARG A 38 -7.61 -7.15 2.50
C ARG A 38 -8.42 -7.67 3.68
N ALA A 39 -9.26 -8.69 3.44
CA ALA A 39 -10.08 -9.33 4.47
C ALA A 39 -9.25 -10.09 5.53
N GLN A 40 -7.98 -10.38 5.26
CA GLN A 40 -7.06 -11.08 6.15
C GLN A 40 -6.18 -10.15 7.00
N HIS A 41 -6.33 -8.83 6.85
CA HIS A 41 -5.52 -7.86 7.56
C HIS A 41 -6.37 -6.92 8.41
N ASP A 42 -5.87 -6.55 9.59
CA ASP A 42 -6.55 -5.60 10.49
C ASP A 42 -6.55 -4.18 9.94
N ALA A 43 -5.50 -3.82 9.17
CA ALA A 43 -5.38 -2.49 8.57
C ALA A 43 -4.83 -2.56 7.13
N VAL A 44 -5.26 -1.58 6.32
CA VAL A 44 -4.71 -1.33 4.98
C VAL A 44 -4.20 0.10 4.90
N LEU A 45 -2.97 0.27 4.37
CA LEU A 45 -2.28 1.56 4.33
C LEU A 45 -1.94 1.97 2.91
N VAL A 46 -2.23 3.24 2.59
CA VAL A 46 -1.83 3.90 1.35
C VAL A 46 -1.20 5.27 1.62
N GLY A 47 -0.45 5.79 0.65
CA GLY A 47 -0.04 7.20 0.65
C GLY A 47 -1.11 8.08 0.01
N VAL A 48 -1.11 9.38 0.36
CA VAL A 48 -2.06 10.36 -0.17
C VAL A 48 -2.04 10.46 -1.71
N GLU A 49 -0.92 10.19 -2.37
CA GLU A 49 -0.86 10.18 -3.84
C GLU A 49 -1.81 9.13 -4.44
N THR A 50 -1.97 7.97 -3.79
CA THR A 50 -2.95 6.95 -4.19
C THR A 50 -4.38 7.45 -4.00
N VAL A 51 -4.64 8.18 -2.91
CA VAL A 51 -5.97 8.79 -2.68
C VAL A 51 -6.31 9.80 -3.77
N LEU A 52 -5.34 10.66 -4.13
CA LEU A 52 -5.53 11.71 -5.13
C LEU A 52 -5.67 11.16 -6.56
N ALA A 53 -4.98 10.07 -6.87
CA ALA A 53 -5.00 9.47 -8.20
C ALA A 53 -6.23 8.58 -8.43
N ASP A 54 -6.58 7.74 -7.45
CA ASP A 54 -7.51 6.63 -7.65
C ASP A 54 -8.83 6.78 -6.85
N ASP A 55 -8.91 7.73 -5.90
CA ASP A 55 -10.02 7.87 -4.94
C ASP A 55 -10.55 6.51 -4.45
N PRO A 56 -9.68 5.66 -3.85
CA PRO A 56 -10.02 4.29 -3.55
C PRO A 56 -10.94 4.20 -2.34
N ARG A 57 -11.75 3.13 -2.27
CA ARG A 57 -12.55 2.81 -1.08
C ARG A 57 -11.77 2.02 -0.04
N LEU A 58 -10.84 1.17 -0.46
CA LEU A 58 -10.07 0.20 0.34
C LEU A 58 -10.96 -0.73 1.19
N THR A 59 -12.19 -0.95 0.75
CA THR A 59 -13.15 -1.88 1.36
C THR A 59 -12.96 -3.29 0.82
N VAL A 60 -13.44 -4.27 1.57
CA VAL A 60 -13.54 -5.67 1.15
C VAL A 60 -14.78 -5.85 0.27
N ARG A 61 -14.61 -6.46 -0.91
CA ARG A 61 -15.69 -6.80 -1.83
C ARG A 61 -15.43 -8.21 -2.33
N LEU A 62 -16.10 -9.17 -1.75
CA LEU A 62 -15.99 -10.60 -2.03
C LEU A 62 -17.27 -11.07 -2.77
N PRO A 63 -17.17 -12.14 -3.55
CA PRO A 63 -18.35 -12.77 -4.16
C PRO A 63 -19.27 -13.37 -3.10
N ASP A 64 -20.50 -13.68 -3.50
CA ASP A 64 -21.50 -14.28 -2.63
C ASP A 64 -20.98 -15.58 -1.99
N GLY A 65 -21.20 -15.72 -0.68
CA GLY A 65 -20.74 -16.85 0.12
C GLY A 65 -19.35 -16.67 0.75
N GLU A 66 -18.54 -15.69 0.34
CA GLU A 66 -17.31 -15.29 1.03
C GLU A 66 -17.59 -14.12 1.97
N THR A 67 -17.02 -14.13 3.17
CA THR A 67 -17.17 -13.08 4.17
C THR A 67 -15.84 -12.46 4.55
N GLY A 68 -15.86 -11.19 4.93
CA GLY A 68 -14.67 -10.48 5.41
C GLY A 68 -15.06 -9.11 5.94
N ALA A 69 -14.41 -8.68 7.02
CA ALA A 69 -14.58 -7.34 7.58
C ALA A 69 -13.73 -6.33 6.82
N ASP A 70 -14.20 -5.08 6.76
CA ASP A 70 -13.38 -3.97 6.28
C ASP A 70 -12.24 -3.70 7.27
N PRO A 71 -10.98 -3.63 6.82
CA PRO A 71 -9.86 -3.25 7.67
C PRO A 71 -9.90 -1.76 8.04
N LEU A 72 -9.17 -1.38 9.07
CA LEU A 72 -8.86 0.03 9.34
C LEU A 72 -8.11 0.60 8.12
N ARG A 73 -8.65 1.65 7.51
CA ARG A 73 -8.02 2.33 6.38
C ARG A 73 -7.08 3.39 6.88
N VAL A 74 -5.82 3.34 6.47
CA VAL A 74 -4.77 4.25 6.93
C VAL A 74 -4.22 5.04 5.76
N VAL A 75 -4.17 6.36 5.88
CA VAL A 75 -3.61 7.26 4.86
C VAL A 75 -2.39 7.99 5.44
N LEU A 76 -1.24 7.89 4.80
CA LEU A 76 -0.09 8.72 5.09
C LEU A 76 -0.20 10.03 4.31
N ASP A 77 -0.52 11.13 5.01
CA ASP A 77 -0.74 12.44 4.40
C ASP A 77 -0.03 13.55 5.17
N SER A 78 1.27 13.69 4.95
CA SER A 78 2.11 14.67 5.64
C SER A 78 1.67 16.13 5.48
N LYS A 79 0.85 16.45 4.48
CA LYS A 79 0.41 17.84 4.17
C LYS A 79 -1.10 18.05 4.25
N LEU A 80 -1.86 17.02 4.64
CA LEU A 80 -3.34 17.02 4.67
C LEU A 80 -3.96 17.44 3.33
N ARG A 81 -3.57 16.73 2.26
CA ARG A 81 -4.08 16.94 0.89
C ARG A 81 -5.28 16.04 0.56
N THR A 82 -5.62 15.09 1.44
CA THR A 82 -6.80 14.24 1.26
C THR A 82 -8.05 15.11 1.15
N PRO A 83 -8.79 15.04 0.04
CA PRO A 83 -10.00 15.84 -0.11
C PRO A 83 -11.06 15.44 0.93
N PRO A 84 -11.80 16.39 1.53
CA PRO A 84 -12.80 16.08 2.55
C PRO A 84 -13.99 15.26 2.02
N PHE A 85 -14.17 15.22 0.71
CA PHE A 85 -15.20 14.42 0.01
C PHE A 85 -14.65 13.14 -0.60
N ALA A 86 -13.36 12.82 -0.41
CA ALA A 86 -12.78 11.56 -0.88
C ALA A 86 -13.52 10.35 -0.27
N ARG A 87 -13.59 9.25 -1.01
CA ARG A 87 -14.25 8.01 -0.56
C ARG A 87 -13.67 7.46 0.74
N LEU A 88 -12.38 7.76 1.01
CA LEU A 88 -11.69 7.43 2.26
C LEU A 88 -11.97 8.41 3.41
N ALA A 89 -12.50 9.61 3.15
CA ALA A 89 -12.79 10.61 4.19
C ALA A 89 -14.05 10.26 5.00
N LYS A 90 -14.15 9.02 5.50
CA LYS A 90 -15.31 8.40 6.16
C LYS A 90 -14.89 7.72 7.47
N PRO A 91 -15.84 7.40 8.39
CA PRO A 91 -15.57 6.61 9.57
C PRO A 91 -14.83 5.29 9.25
N GLY A 92 -13.92 4.86 10.13
CA GLY A 92 -13.03 3.73 9.92
C GLY A 92 -11.80 4.06 9.04
N THR A 93 -11.52 5.35 8.85
CA THR A 93 -10.28 5.84 8.22
C THR A 93 -9.47 6.66 9.21
N LEU A 94 -8.16 6.40 9.27
CA LEU A 94 -7.16 7.12 10.05
C LEU A 94 -6.18 7.82 9.10
N ILE A 95 -6.13 9.15 9.14
CA ILE A 95 -5.17 9.95 8.39
C ILE A 95 -4.02 10.33 9.32
N LEU A 96 -2.81 9.88 8.99
CA LEU A 96 -1.59 10.19 9.75
C LEU A 96 -0.84 11.34 9.08
N THR A 97 -0.64 12.41 9.84
CA THR A 97 -0.02 13.65 9.34
C THR A 97 1.09 14.15 10.27
N THR A 98 1.97 15.01 9.74
CA THR A 98 2.95 15.75 10.55
C THR A 98 2.52 17.21 10.83
N ARG A 99 1.38 17.63 10.24
CA ARG A 99 0.80 18.96 10.41
C ARG A 99 -0.11 19.04 11.64
N SER A 100 -0.47 20.28 12.01
CA SER A 100 -1.57 20.50 12.95
C SER A 100 -2.84 19.85 12.43
N VAL A 101 -3.57 19.20 13.31
CA VAL A 101 -4.79 18.47 12.97
C VAL A 101 -5.87 19.44 12.53
N ILE A 102 -6.44 19.20 11.37
CA ILE A 102 -7.67 19.81 10.86
C ILE A 102 -8.62 18.69 10.40
N PRO A 103 -9.94 18.85 10.51
CA PRO A 103 -10.89 17.84 10.04
C PRO A 103 -10.77 17.56 8.55
N VAL A 104 -10.87 16.28 8.17
CA VAL A 104 -10.93 15.82 6.78
C VAL A 104 -12.12 14.90 6.63
N GLY A 105 -13.26 15.44 6.21
CA GLY A 105 -14.53 14.72 6.17
C GLY A 105 -14.88 14.16 7.55
N GLU A 106 -15.19 12.86 7.59
CA GLU A 106 -15.51 12.11 8.82
C GLU A 106 -14.35 11.16 9.24
N ALA A 107 -13.17 11.27 8.58
CA ALA A 107 -12.00 10.49 8.94
C ALA A 107 -11.37 11.00 10.25
N GLU A 108 -10.82 10.09 11.03
CA GLU A 108 -9.96 10.45 12.16
C GLU A 108 -8.63 10.99 11.64
N VAL A 109 -8.19 12.16 12.12
CA VAL A 109 -6.91 12.74 11.77
C VAL A 109 -6.01 12.77 13.00
N LEU A 110 -4.83 12.19 12.90
CA LEU A 110 -3.86 12.13 13.99
C LEU A 110 -2.51 12.67 13.54
N ARG A 111 -1.94 13.57 14.35
CA ARG A 111 -0.57 14.03 14.17
C ARG A 111 0.40 13.02 14.76
N VAL A 112 1.41 12.64 13.97
CA VAL A 112 2.50 11.75 14.40
C VAL A 112 3.85 12.44 14.20
N ALA A 113 4.90 11.88 14.82
CA ALA A 113 6.26 12.36 14.62
C ALA A 113 6.67 12.24 13.16
N GLY A 114 7.39 13.23 12.66
CA GLY A 114 7.95 13.26 11.32
C GLY A 114 9.37 12.70 11.25
N ASP A 115 9.75 12.19 10.09
CA ASP A 115 11.14 11.90 9.75
C ASP A 115 11.90 13.20 9.37
N THR A 116 13.16 13.07 8.96
CA THR A 116 14.00 14.20 8.51
C THR A 116 13.46 14.94 7.28
N THR A 117 12.51 14.35 6.55
CA THR A 117 11.83 14.95 5.40
C THR A 117 10.44 15.50 5.75
N ASN A 118 10.11 15.54 7.05
CA ASN A 118 8.82 15.94 7.59
C ASN A 118 7.63 15.11 7.03
N ARG A 119 7.84 13.80 6.87
CA ARG A 119 6.80 12.80 6.59
C ARG A 119 6.55 11.97 7.83
N PRO A 120 5.36 11.37 8.01
CA PRO A 120 5.14 10.43 9.11
C PRO A 120 6.27 9.42 9.20
N ALA A 121 7.01 9.42 10.31
CA ALA A 121 8.10 8.49 10.55
C ALA A 121 7.53 7.07 10.65
N ILE A 122 8.16 6.10 9.98
CA ILE A 122 7.65 4.72 9.93
C ILE A 122 7.44 4.15 11.34
N GLN A 123 8.40 4.36 12.26
CA GLN A 123 8.25 3.89 13.64
C GLN A 123 7.03 4.50 14.32
N ALA A 124 6.79 5.80 14.18
CA ALA A 124 5.62 6.46 14.78
C ALA A 124 4.30 5.96 14.18
N VAL A 125 4.28 5.63 12.89
CA VAL A 125 3.12 4.98 12.24
C VAL A 125 2.86 3.61 12.87
N LEU A 126 3.90 2.77 13.00
CA LEU A 126 3.80 1.42 13.55
C LEU A 126 3.38 1.45 15.03
N ASP A 127 3.94 2.35 15.83
CA ASP A 127 3.58 2.51 17.26
C ASP A 127 2.11 2.92 17.41
N THR A 128 1.65 3.84 16.55
CA THR A 128 0.25 4.28 16.52
C THR A 128 -0.70 3.13 16.19
N LEU A 129 -0.37 2.30 15.22
CA LEU A 129 -1.19 1.16 14.83
C LEU A 129 -1.15 0.05 15.90
N ASN A 130 0.02 -0.24 16.46
CA ASN A 130 0.16 -1.19 17.57
C ASN A 130 -0.67 -0.79 18.81
N SER A 131 -0.67 0.50 19.18
CA SER A 131 -1.47 0.99 20.31
C SER A 131 -2.99 0.85 20.09
N ARG A 132 -3.41 0.64 18.85
CA ARG A 132 -4.81 0.38 18.44
C ARG A 132 -5.13 -1.09 18.29
N GLY A 133 -4.20 -1.98 18.64
CA GLY A 133 -4.38 -3.43 18.55
C GLY A 133 -4.24 -4.01 17.14
N VAL A 134 -3.71 -3.24 16.17
CA VAL A 134 -3.43 -3.75 14.83
C VAL A 134 -2.28 -4.74 14.89
N SER A 135 -2.54 -6.00 14.54
CA SER A 135 -1.56 -7.09 14.52
C SER A 135 -1.05 -7.41 13.10
N SER A 136 -1.82 -7.03 12.08
CA SER A 136 -1.51 -7.26 10.67
C SER A 136 -1.80 -6.01 9.84
N LEU A 137 -0.81 -5.56 9.05
CA LEU A 137 -0.88 -4.38 8.20
C LEU A 137 -0.60 -4.77 6.75
N MET A 138 -1.50 -4.42 5.84
CA MET A 138 -1.24 -4.50 4.40
C MET A 138 -0.96 -3.11 3.82
N ILE A 139 0.15 -2.96 3.13
CA ILE A 139 0.51 -1.76 2.38
C ILE A 139 0.07 -1.98 0.94
N GLU A 140 -0.83 -1.11 0.43
CA GLU A 140 -1.38 -1.26 -0.93
C GLU A 140 -0.98 -0.16 -1.88
N GLY A 141 -0.14 0.74 -1.50
CA GLY A 141 0.02 1.72 -2.50
C GLY A 141 0.98 2.86 -2.36
N GLY A 142 1.40 3.26 -3.57
CA GLY A 142 2.38 4.27 -3.83
C GLY A 142 3.81 3.71 -3.75
N GLY A 143 4.53 3.71 -4.87
CA GLY A 143 5.90 3.20 -4.91
C GLY A 143 6.84 3.89 -3.90
N ARG A 144 6.54 5.14 -3.50
CA ARG A 144 7.28 5.83 -2.44
C ARG A 144 7.02 5.23 -1.06
N VAL A 145 5.78 4.92 -0.74
CA VAL A 145 5.43 4.26 0.55
C VAL A 145 6.08 2.89 0.59
N ALA A 146 5.96 2.09 -0.47
CA ALA A 146 6.62 0.80 -0.59
C ALA A 146 8.14 0.92 -0.32
N ALA A 147 8.81 1.86 -0.99
CA ALA A 147 10.24 2.09 -0.81
C ALA A 147 10.61 2.47 0.63
N CYS A 148 9.83 3.35 1.28
CA CYS A 148 10.08 3.75 2.68
C CYS A 148 10.00 2.56 3.65
N PHE A 149 8.96 1.72 3.54
CA PHE A 149 8.81 0.56 4.41
C PHE A 149 9.85 -0.53 4.13
N ILE A 150 10.20 -0.77 2.85
CA ILE A 150 11.28 -1.67 2.47
C ILE A 150 12.63 -1.17 3.03
N ALA A 151 12.95 0.11 2.85
CA ALA A 151 14.20 0.70 3.35
C ALA A 151 14.30 0.68 4.87
N ALA A 152 13.17 0.78 5.59
CA ALA A 152 13.10 0.63 7.03
C ALA A 152 13.28 -0.83 7.50
N GLY A 153 13.31 -1.81 6.59
CA GLY A 153 13.49 -3.22 6.91
C GLY A 153 12.32 -3.85 7.67
N VAL A 154 11.10 -3.31 7.54
CA VAL A 154 9.93 -3.74 8.31
C VAL A 154 8.91 -4.54 7.50
N VAL A 155 9.11 -4.71 6.19
CA VAL A 155 8.21 -5.52 5.35
C VAL A 155 8.57 -6.99 5.53
N ASP A 156 7.63 -7.78 6.06
CA ASP A 156 7.82 -9.22 6.32
C ASP A 156 7.47 -10.07 5.11
N ALA A 157 6.44 -9.67 4.34
CA ALA A 157 5.96 -10.42 3.18
C ALA A 157 5.64 -9.51 2.01
N ILE A 158 5.77 -10.04 0.79
CA ILE A 158 5.36 -9.35 -0.44
C ILE A 158 4.39 -10.24 -1.20
N GLU A 159 3.25 -9.67 -1.57
CA GLU A 159 2.24 -10.22 -2.46
C GLU A 159 2.31 -9.44 -3.78
N TRP A 160 2.96 -10.00 -4.79
CA TRP A 160 3.23 -9.33 -6.04
C TRP A 160 2.35 -9.90 -7.17
N PHE A 161 1.51 -9.06 -7.73
CA PHE A 161 0.70 -9.37 -8.91
C PHE A 161 1.33 -8.71 -10.13
N ARG A 162 1.68 -9.48 -11.14
CA ARG A 162 2.41 -9.02 -12.30
C ARG A 162 1.63 -9.34 -13.58
N ALA A 163 1.17 -8.28 -14.24
CA ALA A 163 0.46 -8.39 -15.50
C ALA A 163 1.41 -8.52 -16.70
N PRO A 164 1.03 -9.22 -17.76
CA PRO A 164 1.86 -9.43 -18.96
C PRO A 164 1.82 -8.21 -19.91
N ILE A 165 1.93 -7.00 -19.37
CA ILE A 165 2.00 -5.74 -20.13
C ILE A 165 3.30 -4.99 -19.83
N LEU A 166 3.74 -4.12 -20.74
CA LEU A 166 4.89 -3.26 -20.59
C LEU A 166 4.44 -1.79 -20.59
N LEU A 167 4.94 -1.00 -19.64
CA LEU A 167 4.62 0.43 -19.54
C LEU A 167 5.83 1.33 -19.82
N GLY A 168 7.04 0.78 -19.85
CA GLY A 168 8.26 1.52 -20.17
C GLY A 168 8.94 2.18 -18.97
N GLY A 169 10.15 2.69 -19.21
CA GLY A 169 11.03 3.22 -18.16
C GLY A 169 10.52 4.52 -17.53
N ASP A 170 9.68 5.28 -18.20
CA ASP A 170 9.04 6.50 -17.75
C ASP A 170 7.76 6.25 -16.92
N GLY A 171 7.26 5.01 -16.92
CA GLY A 171 6.15 4.58 -16.05
C GLY A 171 6.48 4.71 -14.57
N ARG A 172 5.46 4.89 -13.73
CA ARG A 172 5.61 5.01 -12.27
C ARG A 172 6.06 3.69 -11.66
N PRO A 173 7.18 3.62 -10.92
CA PRO A 173 7.69 2.36 -10.37
C PRO A 173 6.84 1.84 -9.21
N GLY A 174 6.68 0.51 -9.12
CA GLY A 174 6.03 -0.16 -7.98
C GLY A 174 6.80 0.01 -6.67
N VAL A 175 8.12 0.08 -6.74
CA VAL A 175 9.02 0.49 -5.64
C VAL A 175 9.86 1.66 -6.14
N ALA A 176 9.76 2.81 -5.48
CA ALA A 176 10.57 3.99 -5.80
C ALA A 176 12.05 3.76 -5.45
N ALA A 177 12.90 4.74 -5.76
CA ALA A 177 14.33 4.64 -5.54
C ALA A 177 14.67 4.29 -4.07
N LEU A 178 15.47 3.23 -3.89
CA LEU A 178 16.04 2.81 -2.61
C LEU A 178 17.44 3.40 -2.38
N SER A 179 18.01 4.07 -3.38
CA SER A 179 19.35 4.70 -3.35
C SER A 179 20.47 3.76 -2.87
N LEU A 180 20.41 2.50 -3.32
CA LEU A 180 21.38 1.48 -2.93
C LEU A 180 22.73 1.72 -3.63
N ALA A 181 23.79 1.89 -2.85
CA ALA A 181 25.15 2.05 -3.38
C ALA A 181 25.81 0.72 -3.77
N ARG A 182 25.37 -0.40 -3.19
CA ARG A 182 25.94 -1.74 -3.44
C ARG A 182 24.81 -2.78 -3.52
N LEU A 183 24.97 -3.74 -4.42
CA LEU A 183 24.01 -4.85 -4.55
C LEU A 183 23.89 -5.69 -3.27
N ALA A 184 24.97 -5.80 -2.49
CA ALA A 184 24.96 -6.50 -1.20
C ALA A 184 24.02 -5.87 -0.16
N HIS A 185 23.65 -4.62 -0.32
CA HIS A 185 22.70 -3.92 0.57
C HIS A 185 21.24 -4.05 0.11
N ALA A 186 20.97 -4.75 -1.00
CA ALA A 186 19.62 -4.95 -1.49
C ALA A 186 18.83 -5.82 -0.48
N PRO A 187 17.63 -5.39 -0.07
CA PRO A 187 16.73 -6.23 0.72
C PRO A 187 16.46 -7.56 0.00
N ARG A 188 16.55 -8.66 0.73
CA ARG A 188 16.38 -10.01 0.17
C ARG A 188 15.08 -10.62 0.68
N TYR A 189 14.44 -11.35 -0.22
CA TYR A 189 13.21 -12.08 0.07
C TYR A 189 13.30 -13.46 -0.57
N ARG A 190 12.87 -14.48 0.15
CA ARG A 190 12.74 -15.84 -0.34
C ARG A 190 11.38 -16.04 -0.99
N ARG A 191 11.35 -16.53 -2.21
CA ARG A 191 10.09 -16.83 -2.89
C ARG A 191 9.43 -18.07 -2.27
N LEU A 192 8.16 -17.91 -1.87
CA LEU A 192 7.33 -18.98 -1.33
C LEU A 192 6.54 -19.68 -2.44
N ALA A 193 5.96 -18.90 -3.37
CA ALA A 193 5.17 -19.43 -4.47
C ALA A 193 5.17 -18.48 -5.66
N ALA A 194 4.81 -19.01 -6.82
CA ALA A 194 4.49 -18.26 -8.04
C ALA A 194 3.39 -19.04 -8.77
N GLU A 195 2.22 -18.44 -8.91
CA GLU A 195 1.02 -19.10 -9.39
C GLU A 195 0.36 -18.24 -10.47
N PRO A 196 -0.14 -18.83 -11.57
CA PRO A 196 -0.95 -18.09 -12.53
C PRO A 196 -2.27 -17.67 -11.88
N LEU A 197 -2.74 -16.47 -12.20
CA LEU A 197 -4.00 -15.93 -11.70
C LEU A 197 -4.71 -15.17 -12.83
N GLY A 198 -5.50 -15.87 -13.62
CA GLY A 198 -5.90 -15.43 -14.95
C GLY A 198 -4.67 -15.30 -15.85
N ASP A 199 -4.53 -14.16 -16.52
CA ASP A 199 -3.35 -13.85 -17.35
C ASP A 199 -2.18 -13.31 -16.52
N ASP A 200 -2.40 -12.96 -15.26
CA ASP A 200 -1.38 -12.42 -14.37
C ASP A 200 -0.57 -13.53 -13.69
N LEU A 201 0.56 -13.15 -13.11
CA LEU A 201 1.35 -14.00 -12.22
C LEU A 201 1.27 -13.45 -10.80
N TRP A 202 0.83 -14.28 -9.85
CA TRP A 202 0.85 -13.97 -8.42
C TRP A 202 2.05 -14.61 -7.77
N GLU A 203 2.97 -13.79 -7.24
CA GLU A 203 4.19 -14.21 -6.59
C GLU A 203 4.16 -13.83 -5.12
N ARG A 204 4.53 -14.77 -4.25
CA ARG A 204 4.58 -14.57 -2.80
C ARG A 204 6.01 -14.70 -2.30
N TYR A 205 6.41 -13.75 -1.47
CA TYR A 205 7.75 -13.70 -0.92
C TYR A 205 7.72 -13.40 0.58
N GLU A 206 8.73 -13.88 1.30
CA GLU A 206 8.94 -13.63 2.72
C GLU A 206 10.37 -13.15 2.92
N ARG A 207 10.56 -12.22 3.87
CA ARG A 207 11.89 -11.70 4.18
C ARG A 207 12.75 -12.79 4.78
N ASP A 208 14.01 -12.88 4.36
CA ASP A 208 15.02 -13.79 4.92
C ASP A 208 15.37 -13.44 6.37
#